data_74ed504ab189737725fdfdc165a1ca11
#
_entry.id   74ed504ab189737725fdfdc165a1ca11
#
_cell.length_a   1.000
_cell.length_b   1.000
_cell.length_c   1.000
_cell.angle_alpha   90.00
_cell.angle_beta   90.00
_cell.angle_gamma   90.00
#
_symmetry.space_group_name_H-M   'P 1'
#
loop_
_entity.id
_entity.type
_entity.pdbx_description
1 polymer ?
#
loop_
_entity_poly.entity_id
_entity_poly.type
_entity_poly.pdbx_seq_one_letter_code
_entity_poly.pdbx_strand_id
1 'polypeptide(L)'
;NWKVAYENQIPEGKQPPDYVVPGQKYWFFRYLSDDISVDVVDIRSFPWLERFEKEKIRFYIWQTLKVLPKLNQYDLVLSHGMQSGIVLCLWRRLFGHGKYKHIVFDIGGFNSAEEEGKALKLMQFASKSLDGVIYHTKSQITYYEKCHPWLLSKSRYIAFGTDAEYFQPTGTPIEKENP
;
A
#
# COMPACT_ATOMS: atom_id res chain seq x y z
N ASN A 1 8.31 5.79 0.78
CA ASN A 1 8.41 5.24 -0.57
C ASN A 1 9.50 4.17 -0.61
N TRP A 2 9.11 2.90 -0.76
CA TRP A 2 9.99 1.73 -0.65
C TRP A 2 11.11 1.74 -1.68
N LYS A 3 10.78 2.05 -2.93
CA LYS A 3 11.78 2.09 -4.00
C LYS A 3 12.84 3.15 -3.73
N VAL A 4 12.43 4.32 -3.25
CA VAL A 4 13.37 5.40 -2.90
C VAL A 4 14.24 4.99 -1.72
N ALA A 5 13.67 4.38 -0.69
CA ALA A 5 14.44 3.87 0.45
C ALA A 5 15.45 2.80 0.03
N TYR A 6 15.06 1.92 -0.89
CA TYR A 6 15.92 0.88 -1.43
C TYR A 6 17.05 1.43 -2.32
N GLU A 7 16.74 2.43 -3.17
CA GLU A 7 17.71 3.04 -4.07
C GLU A 7 18.67 3.99 -3.34
N ASN A 8 18.18 4.71 -2.34
CA ASN A 8 18.98 5.61 -1.50
C ASN A 8 19.49 4.81 -0.30
N GLN A 9 20.52 4.02 -0.49
CA GLN A 9 21.13 3.24 0.57
C GLN A 9 21.40 4.09 1.80
N ILE A 10 20.73 3.79 2.91
CA ILE A 10 20.99 4.44 4.17
C ILE A 10 22.31 3.90 4.73
N PRO A 11 23.14 4.73 5.37
CA PRO A 11 24.44 4.32 5.88
C PRO A 11 24.33 3.07 6.76
N GLU A 12 25.31 2.19 6.60
CA GLU A 12 25.45 0.94 7.33
C GLU A 12 25.25 1.13 8.84
N GLY A 13 24.48 0.27 9.47
CA GLY A 13 24.22 0.28 10.91
C GLY A 13 23.02 1.10 11.39
N LYS A 14 22.27 1.77 10.49
CA LYS A 14 21.08 2.58 10.87
C LYS A 14 19.75 2.02 10.43
N GLN A 15 19.72 0.83 9.87
CA GLN A 15 18.48 0.22 9.37
C GLN A 15 18.46 -1.28 9.65
N PRO A 16 17.28 -1.86 9.70
CA PRO A 16 17.15 -3.30 9.77
C PRO A 16 17.92 -3.98 8.63
N PRO A 17 18.63 -5.10 8.90
CA PRO A 17 19.42 -5.82 7.89
C PRO A 17 18.61 -6.21 6.65
N ASP A 18 17.30 -6.27 6.80
CA ASP A 18 16.37 -6.63 5.74
C ASP A 18 16.03 -5.50 4.75
N TYR A 19 16.38 -4.26 5.05
CA TYR A 19 15.95 -3.15 4.22
C TYR A 19 16.69 -3.06 2.90
N VAL A 20 18.00 -3.12 2.96
CA VAL A 20 18.83 -2.96 1.76
C VAL A 20 20.06 -3.83 1.93
N VAL A 21 20.02 -4.99 1.33
CA VAL A 21 21.21 -5.84 1.22
C VAL A 21 21.65 -5.80 -0.24
N PRO A 22 22.83 -5.26 -0.58
CA PRO A 22 23.34 -5.26 -1.95
C PRO A 22 23.32 -6.64 -2.56
N GLY A 23 22.75 -6.75 -3.78
CA GLY A 23 22.66 -8.01 -4.50
C GLY A 23 21.50 -8.93 -4.08
N GLN A 24 20.71 -8.57 -3.08
CA GLN A 24 19.50 -9.30 -2.70
C GLN A 24 18.24 -8.65 -3.24
N LYS A 25 17.18 -9.45 -3.38
CA LYS A 25 15.84 -8.93 -3.70
C LYS A 25 15.40 -7.95 -2.61
N TYR A 26 14.66 -6.92 -3.02
CA TYR A 26 14.03 -6.00 -2.09
C TYR A 26 13.26 -6.78 -1.01
N TRP A 27 13.47 -6.43 0.26
CA TRP A 27 13.00 -7.21 1.42
C TRP A 27 11.53 -7.63 1.36
N PHE A 28 10.66 -6.76 0.83
CA PHE A 28 9.24 -7.03 0.72
C PHE A 28 8.92 -8.18 -0.25
N PHE A 29 9.81 -8.43 -1.21
CA PHE A 29 9.63 -9.45 -2.24
C PHE A 29 10.56 -10.66 -2.09
N ARG A 30 11.39 -10.68 -1.05
CA ARG A 30 12.42 -11.72 -0.89
C ARG A 30 11.86 -13.15 -0.75
N TYR A 31 10.61 -13.25 -0.28
CA TYR A 31 9.94 -14.54 -0.14
C TYR A 31 9.11 -14.95 -1.36
N LEU A 32 9.06 -14.13 -2.38
CA LEU A 32 8.43 -14.51 -3.62
C LEU A 32 9.35 -15.46 -4.41
N SER A 33 8.74 -16.45 -5.05
CA SER A 33 9.48 -17.38 -5.91
C SER A 33 10.12 -16.67 -7.11
N ASP A 34 11.13 -17.30 -7.71
CA ASP A 34 11.95 -16.70 -8.77
C ASP A 34 11.22 -16.53 -10.09
N ASP A 35 10.13 -17.25 -10.30
CA ASP A 35 9.24 -17.12 -11.45
C ASP A 35 8.34 -15.88 -11.39
N ILE A 36 8.29 -15.17 -10.25
CA ILE A 36 7.52 -13.94 -10.11
C ILE A 36 8.40 -12.74 -10.45
N SER A 37 8.03 -12.04 -11.52
CA SER A 37 8.62 -10.76 -11.90
C SER A 37 7.88 -9.60 -11.24
N VAL A 38 8.59 -8.65 -10.64
CA VAL A 38 8.01 -7.52 -9.91
C VAL A 38 8.55 -6.21 -10.41
N ASP A 39 7.65 -5.36 -10.86
CA ASP A 39 7.91 -3.95 -11.16
C ASP A 39 7.43 -3.05 -10.03
N VAL A 40 8.25 -2.14 -9.55
CA VAL A 40 7.88 -1.18 -8.51
C VAL A 40 7.72 0.21 -9.10
N VAL A 41 6.52 0.76 -8.98
CA VAL A 41 6.21 2.13 -9.42
C VAL A 41 6.03 3.02 -8.20
N ASP A 42 6.88 4.02 -8.05
CA ASP A 42 6.83 4.95 -6.95
C ASP A 42 5.91 6.16 -7.19
N ILE A 43 5.68 6.94 -6.14
CA ILE A 43 4.84 8.14 -6.17
C ILE A 43 5.54 9.39 -6.73
N ARG A 44 6.82 9.29 -7.08
CA ARG A 44 7.57 10.47 -7.59
C ARG A 44 6.94 10.99 -8.88
N SER A 45 6.75 12.28 -8.91
CA SER A 45 6.23 13.03 -10.05
C SER A 45 7.02 14.34 -10.23
N PHE A 46 6.51 15.23 -11.06
CA PHE A 46 7.06 16.57 -11.13
C PHE A 46 6.86 17.30 -9.79
N PRO A 47 7.79 18.12 -9.29
CA PRO A 47 7.71 18.74 -7.97
C PRO A 47 6.41 19.49 -7.69
N TRP A 48 5.90 20.22 -8.68
CA TRP A 48 4.63 20.95 -8.56
C TRP A 48 3.41 20.01 -8.48
N LEU A 49 3.44 18.91 -9.26
CA LEU A 49 2.37 17.92 -9.28
C LEU A 49 2.37 17.08 -8.00
N GLU A 50 3.54 16.69 -7.54
CA GLU A 50 3.69 15.96 -6.27
C GLU A 50 3.14 16.77 -5.08
N ARG A 51 3.44 18.07 -5.04
CA ARG A 51 2.87 18.96 -4.03
C ARG A 51 1.34 19.04 -4.14
N PHE A 52 0.81 19.21 -5.35
CA PHE A 52 -0.63 19.26 -5.59
C PHE A 52 -1.31 17.95 -5.19
N GLU A 53 -0.75 16.80 -5.59
CA GLU A 53 -1.29 15.48 -5.24
C GLU A 53 -1.30 15.26 -3.73
N LYS A 54 -0.24 15.60 -3.01
CA LYS A 54 -0.13 15.43 -1.56
C LYS A 54 -1.00 16.39 -0.77
N GLU A 55 -1.00 17.68 -1.10
CA GLU A 55 -1.61 18.73 -0.29
C GLU A 55 -3.08 18.96 -0.63
N LYS A 56 -3.47 18.83 -1.90
CA LYS A 56 -4.81 19.20 -2.36
C LYS A 56 -5.73 18.01 -2.55
N ILE A 57 -5.32 17.03 -3.33
CA ILE A 57 -6.20 15.91 -3.71
C ILE A 57 -5.97 14.65 -2.87
N ARG A 58 -4.79 14.50 -2.27
CA ARG A 58 -4.38 13.34 -1.46
C ARG A 58 -4.42 11.98 -2.20
N PHE A 59 -4.38 12.01 -3.53
CA PHE A 59 -4.33 10.83 -4.41
C PHE A 59 -3.17 10.96 -5.39
N TYR A 60 -2.59 9.83 -5.79
CA TYR A 60 -1.42 9.80 -6.68
C TYR A 60 -1.82 9.46 -8.11
N ILE A 61 -2.27 10.48 -8.85
CA ILE A 61 -2.72 10.36 -10.24
C ILE A 61 -1.57 9.94 -11.15
N TRP A 62 -0.41 10.61 -10.99
CA TRP A 62 0.74 10.36 -11.85
C TRP A 62 1.28 8.94 -11.74
N GLN A 63 1.24 8.36 -10.55
CA GLN A 63 1.60 6.97 -10.35
C GLN A 63 0.72 6.03 -11.19
N THR A 64 -0.58 6.27 -11.20
CA THR A 64 -1.51 5.49 -12.04
C THR A 64 -1.21 5.70 -13.52
N LEU A 65 -1.02 6.94 -13.97
CA LEU A 65 -0.73 7.24 -15.39
C LEU A 65 0.54 6.54 -15.89
N LYS A 66 1.57 6.41 -15.04
CA LYS A 66 2.80 5.65 -15.38
C LYS A 66 2.53 4.16 -15.63
N VAL A 67 1.54 3.60 -14.98
CA VAL A 67 1.24 2.16 -15.05
C VAL A 67 0.24 1.83 -16.17
N LEU A 68 -0.67 2.74 -16.50
CA LEU A 68 -1.74 2.49 -17.47
C LEU A 68 -1.29 1.81 -18.77
N PRO A 69 -0.21 2.26 -19.45
CA PRO A 69 0.21 1.65 -20.71
C PRO A 69 0.66 0.18 -20.60
N LYS A 70 1.02 -0.23 -19.39
CA LYS A 70 1.56 -1.57 -19.10
C LYS A 70 0.58 -2.47 -18.35
N LEU A 71 -0.58 -1.98 -17.95
CA LEU A 71 -1.51 -2.71 -17.08
C LEU A 71 -1.86 -4.12 -17.57
N ASN A 72 -2.05 -4.27 -18.88
CA ASN A 72 -2.39 -5.57 -19.46
C ASN A 72 -1.22 -6.57 -19.53
N GLN A 73 -0.01 -6.16 -19.16
CA GLN A 73 1.17 -7.01 -19.08
C GLN A 73 1.32 -7.65 -17.70
N TYR A 74 0.55 -7.20 -16.71
CA TYR A 74 0.59 -7.71 -15.34
C TYR A 74 -0.60 -8.65 -15.09
N ASP A 75 -0.36 -9.67 -14.29
CA ASP A 75 -1.41 -10.54 -13.74
C ASP A 75 -2.02 -9.91 -12.49
N LEU A 76 -1.19 -9.18 -11.73
CA LEU A 76 -1.56 -8.59 -10.45
C LEU A 76 -0.97 -7.19 -10.28
N VAL A 77 -1.79 -6.25 -9.83
CA VAL A 77 -1.37 -4.93 -9.36
C VAL A 77 -1.63 -4.82 -7.86
N LEU A 78 -0.59 -4.55 -7.10
CA LEU A 78 -0.67 -4.30 -5.66
C LEU A 78 -0.50 -2.82 -5.37
N SER A 79 -1.50 -2.18 -4.78
CA SER A 79 -1.42 -0.79 -4.33
C SER A 79 -1.15 -0.75 -2.83
N HIS A 80 -0.09 -0.08 -2.42
CA HIS A 80 0.22 0.14 -1.03
C HIS A 80 -0.49 1.39 -0.52
N GLY A 81 -1.62 1.18 0.12
CA GLY A 81 -2.54 2.21 0.56
C GLY A 81 -3.56 2.63 -0.50
N MET A 82 -4.72 3.07 -0.03
CA MET A 82 -5.81 3.49 -0.92
C MET A 82 -5.49 4.75 -1.70
N GLN A 83 -4.67 5.65 -1.18
CA GLN A 83 -4.21 6.86 -1.88
C GLN A 83 -3.50 6.54 -3.20
N SER A 84 -2.77 5.42 -3.25
CA SER A 84 -2.16 4.91 -4.48
C SER A 84 -3.16 4.14 -5.35
N GLY A 85 -4.14 3.49 -4.73
CA GLY A 85 -5.08 2.59 -5.42
C GLY A 85 -6.31 3.27 -5.99
N ILE A 86 -6.77 4.39 -5.40
CA ILE A 86 -8.07 5.00 -5.73
C ILE A 86 -8.19 5.41 -7.19
N VAL A 87 -7.15 5.99 -7.77
CA VAL A 87 -7.18 6.46 -9.16
C VAL A 87 -7.29 5.28 -10.12
N LEU A 88 -6.56 4.19 -9.84
CA LEU A 88 -6.68 2.96 -10.62
C LEU A 88 -8.05 2.30 -10.45
N CYS A 89 -8.62 2.34 -9.25
CA CYS A 89 -9.98 1.88 -9.01
C CYS A 89 -11.01 2.66 -9.84
N LEU A 90 -10.89 3.98 -9.89
CA LEU A 90 -11.75 4.84 -10.72
C LEU A 90 -11.57 4.52 -12.20
N TRP A 91 -10.33 4.37 -12.66
CA TRP A 91 -10.05 3.96 -14.03
C TRP A 91 -10.75 2.65 -14.39
N ARG A 92 -10.62 1.63 -13.54
CA ARG A 92 -11.27 0.33 -13.74
C ARG A 92 -12.81 0.43 -13.74
N ARG A 93 -13.38 1.32 -12.92
CA ARG A 93 -14.84 1.55 -12.91
C ARG A 93 -15.36 2.20 -14.17
N LEU A 94 -14.58 3.07 -14.80
CA LEU A 94 -14.97 3.84 -15.97
C LEU A 94 -14.65 3.13 -17.29
N PHE A 95 -13.53 2.42 -17.35
CA PHE A 95 -12.98 1.84 -18.58
C PHE A 95 -12.90 0.30 -18.57
N GLY A 96 -13.33 -0.31 -17.49
CA GLY A 96 -13.33 -1.77 -17.33
C GLY A 96 -12.14 -2.33 -16.56
N HIS A 97 -12.26 -3.60 -16.15
CA HIS A 97 -11.33 -4.21 -15.20
C HIS A 97 -9.98 -4.63 -15.80
N GLY A 98 -9.88 -4.77 -17.13
CA GLY A 98 -8.68 -5.34 -17.74
C GLY A 98 -8.50 -6.83 -17.39
N LYS A 99 -7.33 -7.37 -17.73
CA LYS A 99 -6.98 -8.79 -17.43
C LYS A 99 -6.36 -8.99 -16.05
N TYR A 100 -5.77 -7.94 -15.48
CA TYR A 100 -5.08 -7.98 -14.19
C TYR A 100 -6.04 -7.93 -13.01
N LYS A 101 -5.60 -8.52 -11.89
CA LYS A 101 -6.26 -8.34 -10.59
C LYS A 101 -5.70 -7.09 -9.90
N HIS A 102 -6.54 -6.42 -9.10
CA HIS A 102 -6.12 -5.25 -8.33
C HIS A 102 -6.42 -5.47 -6.84
N ILE A 103 -5.35 -5.54 -6.03
CA ILE A 103 -5.42 -5.69 -4.58
C ILE A 103 -4.83 -4.44 -3.92
N VAL A 104 -5.45 -4.00 -2.84
CA VAL A 104 -4.96 -2.89 -2.02
C VAL A 104 -4.52 -3.40 -0.66
N PHE A 105 -3.33 -3.02 -0.22
CA PHE A 105 -2.94 -3.09 1.18
C PHE A 105 -3.50 -1.88 1.91
N ASP A 106 -4.50 -2.09 2.74
CA ASP A 106 -5.09 -1.00 3.51
C ASP A 106 -4.32 -0.75 4.81
N ILE A 107 -3.44 0.22 4.75
CA ILE A 107 -2.63 0.69 5.88
C ILE A 107 -3.33 1.79 6.69
N GLY A 108 -4.65 1.81 6.71
CA GLY A 108 -5.47 2.79 7.43
C GLY A 108 -6.17 3.82 6.54
N GLY A 109 -6.04 3.71 5.21
CA GLY A 109 -6.65 4.65 4.28
C GLY A 109 -8.17 4.65 4.31
N PHE A 110 -8.79 3.51 4.56
CA PHE A 110 -10.23 3.41 4.73
C PHE A 110 -10.68 3.87 6.13
N ASN A 111 -9.88 3.64 7.17
CA ASN A 111 -10.25 3.96 8.55
C ASN A 111 -10.20 5.47 8.85
N SER A 112 -9.38 6.22 8.12
CA SER A 112 -9.24 7.66 8.28
C SER A 112 -10.22 8.44 7.41
N ALA A 113 -11.01 7.77 6.58
CA ALA A 113 -12.03 8.40 5.78
C ALA A 113 -13.25 8.74 6.66
N GLU A 114 -13.85 9.89 6.40
CA GLU A 114 -15.11 10.25 7.02
C GLU A 114 -16.18 9.19 6.70
N GLU A 115 -17.04 8.90 7.66
CA GLU A 115 -18.13 7.94 7.51
C GLU A 115 -19.30 8.48 6.69
N GLU A 116 -19.20 9.72 6.23
CA GLU A 116 -20.20 10.45 5.46
C GLU A 116 -19.57 11.34 4.40
N GLY A 117 -20.38 11.88 3.51
CA GLY A 117 -19.97 12.91 2.58
C GLY A 117 -19.52 12.42 1.20
N LYS A 118 -19.02 13.36 0.39
CA LYS A 118 -18.65 13.11 -1.01
C LYS A 118 -17.43 12.20 -1.13
N ALA A 119 -16.48 12.33 -0.21
CA ALA A 119 -15.27 11.52 -0.19
C ALA A 119 -15.60 10.04 0.00
N LEU A 120 -16.47 9.71 0.98
CA LEU A 120 -16.94 8.34 1.17
C LEU A 120 -17.63 7.80 -0.09
N LYS A 121 -18.54 8.57 -0.71
CA LYS A 121 -19.24 8.15 -1.93
C LYS A 121 -18.27 7.84 -3.08
N LEU A 122 -17.22 8.65 -3.23
CA LEU A 122 -16.17 8.40 -4.21
C LEU A 122 -15.41 7.11 -3.91
N MET A 123 -15.02 6.92 -2.65
CA MET A 123 -14.33 5.71 -2.19
C MET A 123 -15.20 4.45 -2.36
N GLN A 124 -16.48 4.55 -2.04
CA GLN A 124 -17.46 3.50 -2.25
C GLN A 124 -17.60 3.13 -3.73
N PHE A 125 -17.71 4.11 -4.60
CA PHE A 125 -17.80 3.89 -6.04
C PHE A 125 -16.54 3.22 -6.57
N ALA A 126 -15.37 3.73 -6.22
CA ALA A 126 -14.09 3.25 -6.70
C ALA A 126 -13.77 1.83 -6.19
N SER A 127 -13.94 1.59 -4.90
CA SER A 127 -13.57 0.32 -4.25
C SER A 127 -14.35 -0.90 -4.72
N LYS A 128 -15.49 -0.70 -5.37
CA LYS A 128 -16.25 -1.80 -6.01
C LYS A 128 -15.47 -2.49 -7.13
N SER A 129 -14.46 -1.83 -7.71
CA SER A 129 -13.61 -2.41 -8.75
C SER A 129 -12.46 -3.26 -8.22
N LEU A 130 -12.22 -3.27 -6.91
CA LEU A 130 -11.16 -4.07 -6.30
C LEU A 130 -11.47 -5.57 -6.39
N ASP A 131 -10.44 -6.35 -6.64
CA ASP A 131 -10.48 -7.81 -6.56
C ASP A 131 -10.14 -8.30 -5.15
N GLY A 132 -9.41 -7.51 -4.37
CA GLY A 132 -9.08 -7.85 -2.99
C GLY A 132 -8.58 -6.67 -2.16
N VAL A 133 -8.67 -6.84 -0.84
CA VAL A 133 -8.08 -5.92 0.15
C VAL A 133 -7.37 -6.73 1.22
N ILE A 134 -6.16 -6.33 1.55
CA ILE A 134 -5.42 -6.85 2.68
C ILE A 134 -5.41 -5.79 3.76
N TYR A 135 -5.84 -6.13 4.96
CA TYR A 135 -5.89 -5.21 6.09
C TYR A 135 -5.14 -5.77 7.29
N HIS A 136 -4.70 -4.90 8.19
CA HIS A 136 -3.72 -5.22 9.22
C HIS A 136 -4.23 -5.08 10.65
N THR A 137 -5.39 -4.45 10.85
CA THR A 137 -6.00 -4.30 12.18
C THR A 137 -7.44 -4.81 12.17
N LYS A 138 -7.82 -5.54 13.23
CA LYS A 138 -9.16 -6.11 13.32
C LYS A 138 -10.27 -5.05 13.33
N SER A 139 -9.98 -3.85 13.83
CA SER A 139 -10.93 -2.74 13.82
C SER A 139 -11.32 -2.26 12.41
N GLN A 140 -10.48 -2.51 11.40
CA GLN A 140 -10.81 -2.14 10.03
C GLN A 140 -12.01 -2.90 9.48
N ILE A 141 -12.28 -4.11 9.98
CA ILE A 141 -13.42 -4.91 9.52
C ILE A 141 -14.75 -4.22 9.85
N THR A 142 -14.86 -3.61 11.04
CA THR A 142 -16.06 -2.89 11.45
C THR A 142 -16.36 -1.70 10.53
N TYR A 143 -15.32 -1.02 10.08
CA TYR A 143 -15.48 0.05 9.10
C TYR A 143 -15.93 -0.49 7.74
N TYR A 144 -15.40 -1.65 7.30
CA TYR A 144 -15.85 -2.26 6.05
C TYR A 144 -17.32 -2.71 6.13
N GLU A 145 -17.73 -3.30 7.26
CA GLU A 145 -19.12 -3.69 7.48
C GLU A 145 -20.07 -2.50 7.31
N LYS A 146 -19.70 -1.36 7.86
CA LYS A 146 -20.50 -0.15 7.81
C LYS A 146 -20.47 0.55 6.45
N CYS A 147 -19.28 0.75 5.90
CA CYS A 147 -19.07 1.65 4.77
C CYS A 147 -18.82 0.94 3.43
N HIS A 148 -18.28 -0.29 3.44
CA HIS A 148 -17.85 -1.01 2.25
C HIS A 148 -18.19 -2.51 2.29
N PRO A 149 -19.47 -2.89 2.54
CA PRO A 149 -19.83 -4.30 2.79
C PRO A 149 -19.42 -5.26 1.67
N TRP A 150 -19.33 -4.80 0.43
CA TRP A 150 -18.86 -5.62 -0.70
C TRP A 150 -17.39 -6.02 -0.62
N LEU A 151 -16.59 -5.37 0.23
CA LEU A 151 -15.19 -5.74 0.45
C LEU A 151 -15.03 -6.91 1.42
N LEU A 152 -16.02 -7.22 2.24
CA LEU A 152 -15.93 -8.28 3.26
C LEU A 152 -15.53 -9.63 2.66
N SER A 153 -16.20 -10.04 1.58
CA SER A 153 -15.89 -11.31 0.90
C SER A 153 -14.54 -11.32 0.17
N LYS A 154 -13.97 -10.15 -0.08
CA LYS A 154 -12.71 -9.94 -0.80
C LYS A 154 -11.56 -9.53 0.10
N SER A 155 -11.82 -9.36 1.40
CA SER A 155 -10.82 -8.91 2.35
C SER A 155 -10.10 -10.07 3.04
N ARG A 156 -8.83 -9.84 3.39
CA ARG A 156 -8.03 -10.77 4.18
C ARG A 156 -7.26 -10.02 5.27
N TYR A 157 -7.34 -10.54 6.47
CA TYR A 157 -6.56 -10.06 7.59
C TYR A 157 -5.16 -10.66 7.54
N ILE A 158 -4.15 -9.79 7.54
CA ILE A 158 -2.75 -10.17 7.72
C ILE A 158 -2.18 -9.21 8.75
N ALA A 159 -1.85 -9.70 9.93
CA ALA A 159 -1.24 -8.88 10.98
C ALA A 159 0.11 -8.32 10.50
N PHE A 160 0.45 -7.13 10.98
CA PHE A 160 1.83 -6.66 10.85
C PHE A 160 2.75 -7.61 11.62
N GLY A 161 3.78 -8.07 10.94
CA GLY A 161 4.88 -8.79 11.55
C GLY A 161 5.94 -7.83 12.07
N THR A 162 6.71 -8.32 13.03
CA THR A 162 7.93 -7.68 13.50
C THR A 162 9.08 -8.65 13.26
N ASP A 163 10.20 -8.15 12.80
CA ASP A 163 11.42 -8.93 12.65
C ASP A 163 11.95 -9.27 14.07
N ALA A 164 11.66 -10.49 14.51
CA ALA A 164 12.05 -10.95 15.84
C ALA A 164 13.57 -11.24 15.96
N GLU A 165 14.27 -11.38 14.85
CA GLU A 165 15.73 -11.53 14.85
C GLU A 165 16.42 -10.17 15.04
N TYR A 166 15.83 -9.13 14.47
CA TYR A 166 16.32 -7.76 14.58
C TYR A 166 15.90 -7.10 15.91
N PHE A 167 14.62 -7.21 16.27
CA PHE A 167 14.06 -6.62 17.49
C PHE A 167 14.16 -7.61 18.66
N GLN A 168 15.36 -7.83 19.14
CA GLN A 168 15.58 -8.64 20.32
C GLN A 168 15.57 -7.79 21.60
N PRO A 169 15.02 -8.26 22.73
CA PRO A 169 15.16 -7.59 24.00
C PRO A 169 16.65 -7.40 24.30
N THR A 170 17.12 -6.20 24.36
CA THR A 170 18.43 -5.92 24.94
C THR A 170 18.29 -6.27 26.42
N GLY A 171 19.03 -7.26 26.90
CA GLY A 171 18.89 -7.84 28.24
C GLY A 171 19.00 -6.90 29.46
N THR A 172 18.99 -5.62 29.26
CA THR A 172 18.94 -4.58 30.29
C THR A 172 17.50 -4.08 30.41
N PRO A 173 16.81 -4.32 31.54
CA PRO A 173 15.51 -3.71 31.77
C PRO A 173 15.64 -2.19 31.70
N ILE A 174 14.91 -1.54 30.82
CA ILE A 174 14.78 -0.09 30.85
C ILE A 174 13.94 0.23 32.10
N GLU A 175 14.55 0.76 33.14
CA GLU A 175 13.79 1.36 34.23
C GLU A 175 12.90 2.46 33.63
N LYS A 176 11.59 2.23 33.68
CA LYS A 176 10.64 3.25 33.33
C LYS A 176 10.70 4.29 34.44
N GLU A 177 11.27 5.44 34.15
CA GLU A 177 11.03 6.64 34.96
C GLU A 177 9.51 6.89 34.90
N ASN A 178 8.86 6.69 36.02
CA ASN A 178 7.46 7.08 36.17
C ASN A 178 7.41 8.61 36.10
N PRO A 179 6.50 9.19 35.26
CA PRO A 179 6.28 10.63 35.20
C PRO A 179 5.72 11.17 36.53
#